data_bba9f4735a51829ad2ecafb804ab430e
#
_entry.id   bba9f4735a51829ad2ecafb804ab430e
#
_cell.length_a   1.000
_cell.length_b   1.000
_cell.length_c   1.000
_cell.angle_alpha   90.00
_cell.angle_beta   90.00
_cell.angle_gamma   90.00
#
_symmetry.space_group_name_H-M   'P 1'
#
loop_
_entity.id
_entity.type
_entity.pdbx_description
1 polymer ?
#
loop_
_entity_poly.entity_id
_entity_poly.type
_entity_poly.pdbx_seq_one_letter_code
_entity_poly.pdbx_strand_id
1 'polypeptide(L)'
;ALVKGSKLSSNIEEETGVPLKTLSDLAERMKNCRFGVLFFGMGLTMTRGRHFNSGALLALATDLNEYTHFVAKPVRGHGNVTGADNVVSWQTGYPFGVNFSRGYPRFNPGEFTTVDTLSNGDADAALIIASDPASNFPKKAIDHLKNIPVITLDTKNTDTTKLSHVAFRTATYGINT
;
A
#
# COMPACT_ATOMS: atom_id res chain seq x y z
N ALA A 1 -24.40 -5.25 -10.02
CA ALA A 1 -25.85 -5.46 -10.27
C ALA A 1 -26.45 -4.22 -10.95
N LEU A 2 -26.53 -3.04 -10.32
CA LEU A 2 -27.17 -1.83 -10.91
C LEU A 2 -26.55 -1.42 -12.26
N VAL A 3 -25.24 -1.44 -12.39
CA VAL A 3 -24.54 -1.10 -13.63
C VAL A 3 -25.00 -2.01 -14.77
N LYS A 4 -25.25 -3.28 -14.51
CA LYS A 4 -25.76 -4.28 -15.48
C LYS A 4 -27.27 -4.30 -15.62
N GLY A 5 -27.98 -3.40 -14.98
CA GLY A 5 -29.46 -3.40 -15.01
C GLY A 5 -30.12 -4.56 -14.24
N SER A 6 -29.35 -5.27 -13.40
CA SER A 6 -29.89 -6.38 -12.61
C SER A 6 -30.69 -5.84 -11.41
N LYS A 7 -31.74 -6.55 -11.04
CA LYS A 7 -32.51 -6.23 -9.82
C LYS A 7 -31.64 -6.46 -8.58
N LEU A 8 -31.74 -5.54 -7.62
CA LEU A 8 -31.14 -5.69 -6.30
C LEU A 8 -32.06 -6.48 -5.37
N SER A 9 -31.46 -7.01 -4.30
CA SER A 9 -32.20 -7.56 -3.17
C SER A 9 -33.10 -6.51 -2.54
N SER A 10 -34.25 -6.91 -2.03
CA SER A 10 -35.19 -6.01 -1.31
C SER A 10 -34.56 -5.40 -0.05
N ASN A 11 -33.53 -6.03 0.49
CA ASN A 11 -32.88 -5.64 1.76
C ASN A 11 -31.58 -4.84 1.56
N ILE A 12 -31.31 -4.39 0.34
CA ILE A 12 -30.02 -3.75 0.01
C ILE A 12 -29.73 -2.49 0.86
N GLU A 13 -30.76 -1.74 1.24
CA GLU A 13 -30.62 -0.54 2.07
C GLU A 13 -30.23 -0.91 3.52
N GLU A 14 -30.78 -2.00 4.07
CA GLU A 14 -30.40 -2.50 5.39
C GLU A 14 -28.98 -3.09 5.37
N GLU A 15 -28.64 -3.83 4.32
CA GLU A 15 -27.32 -4.47 4.19
C GLU A 15 -26.20 -3.45 3.98
N THR A 16 -26.44 -2.38 3.24
CA THR A 16 -25.42 -1.39 2.88
C THR A 16 -25.46 -0.13 3.73
N GLY A 17 -26.56 0.16 4.40
CA GLY A 17 -26.82 1.44 5.05
C GLY A 17 -26.97 2.62 4.09
N VAL A 18 -27.13 2.35 2.77
CA VAL A 18 -27.20 3.39 1.73
C VAL A 18 -28.55 3.29 1.01
N PRO A 19 -29.31 4.40 0.89
CA PRO A 19 -30.58 4.42 0.16
C PRO A 19 -30.43 3.95 -1.30
N LEU A 20 -31.36 3.14 -1.77
CA LEU A 20 -31.35 2.61 -3.13
C LEU A 20 -31.29 3.72 -4.19
N LYS A 21 -31.97 4.83 -3.95
CA LYS A 21 -31.91 6.01 -4.83
C LYS A 21 -30.48 6.52 -4.99
N THR A 22 -29.74 6.64 -3.89
CA THR A 22 -28.34 7.09 -3.92
C THR A 22 -27.44 6.12 -4.71
N LEU A 23 -27.67 4.82 -4.53
CA LEU A 23 -26.92 3.79 -5.29
C LEU A 23 -27.24 3.87 -6.79
N SER A 24 -28.51 4.07 -7.14
CA SER A 24 -28.95 4.19 -8.53
C SER A 24 -28.42 5.47 -9.19
N ASP A 25 -28.52 6.61 -8.52
CA ASP A 25 -27.99 7.89 -9.00
C ASP A 25 -26.46 7.82 -9.19
N LEU A 26 -25.75 7.15 -8.28
CA LEU A 26 -24.31 6.93 -8.41
C LEU A 26 -23.97 6.04 -9.62
N ALA A 27 -24.71 4.93 -9.81
CA ALA A 27 -24.50 4.05 -10.95
C ALA A 27 -24.69 4.78 -12.29
N GLU A 28 -25.74 5.61 -12.41
CA GLU A 28 -25.98 6.39 -13.61
C GLU A 28 -24.90 7.46 -13.83
N ARG A 29 -24.45 8.15 -12.79
CA ARG A 29 -23.33 9.10 -12.90
C ARG A 29 -22.05 8.44 -13.33
N MET A 30 -21.74 7.25 -12.81
CA MET A 30 -20.56 6.48 -13.22
C MET A 30 -20.63 6.04 -14.69
N LYS A 31 -21.79 5.59 -15.18
CA LYS A 31 -21.97 5.22 -16.59
C LYS A 31 -21.83 6.40 -17.55
N ASN A 32 -22.27 7.58 -17.15
CA ASN A 32 -22.34 8.76 -17.99
C ASN A 32 -21.11 9.69 -17.83
N CYS A 33 -20.11 9.34 -17.03
CA CYS A 33 -18.92 10.16 -16.92
C CYS A 33 -18.01 9.97 -18.15
N ARG A 34 -17.18 10.96 -18.44
CA ARG A 34 -16.23 10.88 -19.57
C ARG A 34 -15.07 9.92 -19.30
N PHE A 35 -14.65 9.84 -18.05
CA PHE A 35 -13.56 8.99 -17.57
C PHE A 35 -13.73 8.79 -16.07
N GLY A 36 -13.61 7.57 -15.60
CA GLY A 36 -13.76 7.24 -14.19
C GLY A 36 -12.54 6.57 -13.58
N VAL A 37 -12.30 6.82 -12.30
CA VAL A 37 -11.24 6.17 -11.52
C VAL A 37 -11.81 5.66 -10.21
N LEU A 38 -11.62 4.37 -9.94
CA LEU A 38 -11.92 3.74 -8.65
C LEU A 38 -10.64 3.71 -7.82
N PHE A 39 -10.49 4.65 -6.90
CA PHE A 39 -9.40 4.61 -5.92
C PHE A 39 -9.74 3.65 -4.79
N PHE A 40 -8.81 2.79 -4.42
CA PHE A 40 -8.98 1.87 -3.30
C PHE A 40 -7.67 1.65 -2.54
N GLY A 41 -7.79 1.41 -1.24
CA GLY A 41 -6.66 1.15 -0.36
C GLY A 41 -6.65 -0.28 0.19
N MET A 42 -5.65 -0.59 0.98
CA MET A 42 -5.47 -1.89 1.62
C MET A 42 -6.62 -2.26 2.57
N GLY A 43 -7.32 -1.28 3.14
CA GLY A 43 -8.49 -1.53 3.98
C GLY A 43 -9.54 -2.41 3.33
N LEU A 44 -9.64 -2.37 1.99
CA LEU A 44 -10.56 -3.23 1.24
C LEU A 44 -10.24 -4.73 1.39
N THR A 45 -8.96 -5.08 1.42
CA THR A 45 -8.48 -6.47 1.52
C THR A 45 -8.13 -6.91 2.94
N MET A 46 -7.95 -5.97 3.87
CA MET A 46 -7.64 -6.24 5.28
C MET A 46 -8.89 -6.43 6.14
N THR A 47 -10.07 -6.23 5.59
CA THR A 47 -11.37 -6.42 6.26
C THR A 47 -11.96 -7.80 5.97
N ARG A 48 -13.08 -8.10 6.63
CA ARG A 48 -13.86 -9.30 6.32
C ARG A 48 -14.28 -9.28 4.84
N GLY A 49 -14.07 -10.38 4.12
CA GLY A 49 -14.28 -10.48 2.66
C GLY A 49 -12.99 -10.45 1.85
N ARG A 50 -11.89 -9.89 2.39
CA ARG A 50 -10.53 -9.96 1.81
C ARG A 50 -10.50 -9.82 0.28
N HIS A 51 -10.05 -10.85 -0.45
CA HIS A 51 -9.95 -10.87 -1.91
C HIS A 51 -11.30 -10.73 -2.64
N PHE A 52 -12.43 -11.11 -2.01
CA PHE A 52 -13.74 -10.91 -2.61
C PHE A 52 -14.10 -9.42 -2.73
N ASN A 53 -13.67 -8.58 -1.79
CA ASN A 53 -13.91 -7.14 -1.86
C ASN A 53 -13.13 -6.51 -3.03
N SER A 54 -11.86 -6.87 -3.20
CA SER A 54 -11.07 -6.39 -4.34
C SER A 54 -11.57 -6.98 -5.66
N GLY A 55 -11.97 -8.25 -5.67
CA GLY A 55 -12.64 -8.87 -6.81
C GLY A 55 -13.91 -8.14 -7.24
N ALA A 56 -14.78 -7.78 -6.29
CA ALA A 56 -15.99 -7.02 -6.56
C ALA A 56 -15.70 -5.62 -7.12
N LEU A 57 -14.67 -4.95 -6.63
CA LEU A 57 -14.25 -3.66 -7.15
C LEU A 57 -13.72 -3.76 -8.59
N LEU A 58 -12.90 -4.76 -8.87
CA LEU A 58 -12.39 -5.00 -10.23
C LEU A 58 -13.52 -5.37 -11.19
N ALA A 59 -14.46 -6.18 -10.75
CA ALA A 59 -15.67 -6.50 -11.52
C ALA A 59 -16.50 -5.24 -11.81
N LEU A 60 -16.64 -4.33 -10.83
CA LEU A 60 -17.33 -3.06 -11.06
C LEU A 60 -16.61 -2.21 -12.12
N ALA A 61 -15.27 -2.13 -12.07
CA ALA A 61 -14.49 -1.42 -13.09
C ALA A 61 -14.70 -2.06 -14.47
N THR A 62 -14.70 -3.39 -14.54
CA THR A 62 -14.96 -4.13 -15.79
C THR A 62 -16.35 -3.81 -16.34
N ASP A 63 -17.39 -3.88 -15.50
CA ASP A 63 -18.76 -3.60 -15.90
C ASP A 63 -18.95 -2.15 -16.38
N LEU A 64 -18.26 -1.19 -15.77
CA LEU A 64 -18.32 0.23 -16.16
C LEU A 64 -17.60 0.50 -17.48
N ASN A 65 -16.58 -0.29 -17.83
CA ASN A 65 -15.88 -0.19 -19.13
C ASN A 65 -16.76 -0.56 -20.34
N GLU A 66 -17.95 -1.13 -20.13
CA GLU A 66 -18.96 -1.29 -21.18
C GLU A 66 -19.60 0.06 -21.57
N TYR A 67 -19.53 1.07 -20.73
CA TYR A 67 -20.19 2.37 -20.92
C TYR A 67 -19.19 3.52 -21.15
N THR A 68 -18.12 3.54 -20.38
CA THR A 68 -17.10 4.57 -20.42
C THR A 68 -15.76 4.03 -19.93
N HIS A 69 -14.68 4.75 -20.20
CA HIS A 69 -13.35 4.34 -19.74
C HIS A 69 -13.21 4.46 -18.23
N PHE A 70 -13.05 3.33 -17.55
CA PHE A 70 -12.89 3.23 -16.11
C PHE A 70 -11.63 2.46 -15.73
N VAL A 71 -10.86 2.99 -14.78
CA VAL A 71 -9.67 2.33 -14.24
C VAL A 71 -9.78 2.12 -12.73
N ALA A 72 -9.23 1.00 -12.25
CA ALA A 72 -9.07 0.74 -10.82
C ALA A 72 -7.63 1.10 -10.41
N LYS A 73 -7.48 2.03 -9.46
CA LYS A 73 -6.18 2.53 -8.99
C LYS A 73 -5.97 2.19 -7.52
N PRO A 74 -5.11 1.24 -7.19
CA PRO A 74 -4.73 1.00 -5.81
C PRO A 74 -3.91 2.20 -5.27
N VAL A 75 -4.30 2.68 -4.09
CA VAL A 75 -3.57 3.70 -3.33
C VAL A 75 -2.90 3.01 -2.16
N ARG A 76 -1.62 2.77 -2.28
CA ARG A 76 -0.82 2.16 -1.22
C ARG A 76 -0.31 3.23 -0.27
N GLY A 77 -0.06 2.86 0.98
CA GLY A 77 0.51 3.76 1.97
C GLY A 77 1.93 4.22 1.61
N HIS A 78 2.38 5.27 2.24
CA HIS A 78 3.71 5.90 2.07
C HIS A 78 3.93 6.54 0.67
N GLY A 79 5.14 7.00 0.39
CA GLY A 79 5.48 7.63 -0.89
C GLY A 79 5.90 6.61 -1.95
N ASN A 80 5.05 6.37 -2.94
CA ASN A 80 5.36 5.58 -4.13
C ASN A 80 5.90 4.15 -3.87
N VAL A 81 5.31 3.44 -2.92
CA VAL A 81 5.66 2.03 -2.62
C VAL A 81 5.53 1.14 -3.87
N THR A 82 4.51 1.36 -4.69
CA THR A 82 4.33 0.61 -5.95
C THR A 82 5.49 0.83 -6.92
N GLY A 83 6.01 2.05 -7.03
CA GLY A 83 7.19 2.33 -7.86
C GLY A 83 8.44 1.63 -7.32
N ALA A 84 8.66 1.66 -6.02
CA ALA A 84 9.77 0.95 -5.39
C ALA A 84 9.69 -0.57 -5.61
N ASP A 85 8.53 -1.17 -5.38
CA ASP A 85 8.30 -2.60 -5.61
C ASP A 85 8.54 -2.98 -7.08
N ASN A 86 8.10 -2.15 -8.02
CA ASN A 86 8.34 -2.39 -9.45
C ASN A 86 9.83 -2.37 -9.78
N VAL A 87 10.57 -1.36 -9.31
CA VAL A 87 12.01 -1.24 -9.55
C VAL A 87 12.75 -2.46 -8.98
N VAL A 88 12.46 -2.83 -7.75
CA VAL A 88 13.08 -4.02 -7.14
C VAL A 88 12.70 -5.29 -7.91
N SER A 89 11.44 -5.41 -8.34
CA SER A 89 10.96 -6.59 -9.08
C SER A 89 11.66 -6.79 -10.41
N TRP A 90 11.81 -5.75 -11.23
CA TRP A 90 12.48 -5.94 -12.54
C TRP A 90 13.99 -6.12 -12.43
N GLN A 91 14.61 -5.65 -11.33
CA GLN A 91 16.04 -5.83 -11.10
C GLN A 91 16.38 -7.19 -10.48
N THR A 92 15.50 -7.74 -9.65
CA THR A 92 15.80 -8.90 -8.81
C THR A 92 14.88 -10.10 -9.03
N GLY A 93 13.72 -9.91 -9.63
CA GLY A 93 12.64 -10.89 -9.71
C GLY A 93 11.71 -10.91 -8.48
N TYR A 94 11.96 -10.08 -7.46
CA TYR A 94 11.22 -10.06 -6.20
C TYR A 94 10.75 -8.65 -5.82
N PRO A 95 9.55 -8.49 -5.21
CA PRO A 95 8.95 -7.17 -5.01
C PRO A 95 9.52 -6.39 -3.80
N PHE A 96 10.01 -7.09 -2.77
CA PHE A 96 10.52 -6.49 -1.52
C PHE A 96 11.29 -7.54 -0.70
N GLY A 97 11.90 -7.15 0.43
CA GLY A 97 12.55 -8.08 1.34
C GLY A 97 13.65 -8.93 0.68
N VAL A 98 14.45 -8.28 -0.18
CA VAL A 98 15.48 -8.97 -0.97
C VAL A 98 16.81 -8.93 -0.22
N ASN A 99 17.41 -10.09 -0.01
CA ASN A 99 18.70 -10.25 0.63
C ASN A 99 19.81 -10.48 -0.41
N PHE A 100 20.84 -9.62 -0.40
CA PHE A 100 22.00 -9.67 -1.30
C PHE A 100 23.30 -10.13 -0.63
N SER A 101 23.26 -10.58 0.61
CA SER A 101 24.48 -10.93 1.39
C SER A 101 25.39 -11.98 0.73
N ARG A 102 24.88 -12.75 -0.23
CA ARG A 102 25.66 -13.74 -1.01
C ARG A 102 26.01 -13.28 -2.42
N GLY A 103 25.82 -11.99 -2.75
CA GLY A 103 26.11 -11.44 -4.08
C GLY A 103 25.04 -11.69 -5.14
N TYR A 104 23.93 -12.33 -4.79
CA TYR A 104 22.76 -12.52 -5.65
C TYR A 104 21.46 -12.34 -4.85
N PRO A 105 20.34 -11.96 -5.52
CA PRO A 105 19.08 -11.74 -4.84
C PRO A 105 18.49 -13.02 -4.29
N ARG A 106 18.06 -13.00 -3.03
CA ARG A 106 17.32 -14.07 -2.35
C ARG A 106 16.08 -13.49 -1.71
N PHE A 107 14.98 -14.20 -1.79
CA PHE A 107 13.69 -13.80 -1.26
C PHE A 107 13.06 -14.92 -0.46
N ASN A 108 12.79 -14.67 0.80
CA ASN A 108 12.02 -15.57 1.66
C ASN A 108 11.36 -14.75 2.77
N PRO A 109 10.05 -14.43 2.66
CA PRO A 109 9.30 -13.79 3.75
C PRO A 109 9.34 -14.69 5.01
N GLY A 110 9.64 -14.07 6.17
CA GLY A 110 9.88 -14.81 7.41
C GLY A 110 11.36 -15.09 7.69
N GLU A 111 12.25 -14.77 6.73
CA GLU A 111 13.70 -14.89 6.89
C GLU A 111 14.42 -13.59 6.49
N PHE A 112 14.03 -12.99 5.38
CA PHE A 112 14.74 -11.83 4.78
C PHE A 112 13.95 -10.53 4.80
N THR A 113 12.82 -10.46 5.47
CA THR A 113 12.15 -9.17 5.65
C THR A 113 13.02 -8.27 6.53
N THR A 114 12.79 -6.95 6.43
CA THR A 114 13.52 -5.99 7.28
C THR A 114 13.32 -6.29 8.77
N VAL A 115 12.12 -6.74 9.17
CA VAL A 115 11.80 -7.11 10.54
C VAL A 115 12.63 -8.35 10.97
N ASP A 116 12.72 -9.35 10.09
CA ASP A 116 13.49 -10.58 10.37
C ASP A 116 14.98 -10.25 10.49
N THR A 117 15.53 -9.54 9.50
CA THR A 117 16.95 -9.14 9.45
C THR A 117 17.36 -8.35 10.71
N LEU A 118 16.56 -7.35 11.12
CA LEU A 118 16.82 -6.59 12.33
C LEU A 118 16.62 -7.43 13.60
N SER A 119 15.58 -8.26 13.66
CA SER A 119 15.31 -9.09 14.82
C SER A 119 16.37 -10.18 15.03
N ASN A 120 16.98 -10.66 13.96
CA ASN A 120 18.04 -11.67 14.03
C ASN A 120 19.43 -11.05 14.28
N GLY A 121 19.58 -9.74 14.13
CA GLY A 121 20.87 -9.09 14.29
C GLY A 121 21.77 -9.20 13.06
N ASP A 122 21.19 -9.43 11.88
CA ASP A 122 21.92 -9.68 10.63
C ASP A 122 22.35 -8.39 9.90
N ALA A 123 22.00 -7.20 10.43
CA ALA A 123 22.33 -5.91 9.85
C ALA A 123 23.41 -5.20 10.66
N ASP A 124 24.46 -4.72 10.00
CA ASP A 124 25.55 -3.95 10.62
C ASP A 124 25.31 -2.43 10.57
N ALA A 125 24.42 -1.96 9.69
CA ALA A 125 24.00 -0.59 9.55
C ALA A 125 22.62 -0.50 8.89
N ALA A 126 21.94 0.63 9.02
CA ALA A 126 20.64 0.85 8.41
C ALA A 126 20.56 2.23 7.72
N LEU A 127 20.11 2.23 6.46
CA LEU A 127 19.64 3.42 5.74
C LEU A 127 18.12 3.35 5.63
N ILE A 128 17.44 4.29 6.26
CA ILE A 128 15.96 4.31 6.34
C ILE A 128 15.43 5.53 5.59
N ILE A 129 14.56 5.30 4.63
CA ILE A 129 14.00 6.33 3.76
C ILE A 129 12.49 6.38 3.91
N ALA A 130 11.97 7.53 4.36
CA ALA A 130 10.53 7.82 4.49
C ALA A 130 9.75 6.73 5.23
N SER A 131 10.30 6.21 6.33
CA SER A 131 9.70 5.13 7.12
C SER A 131 10.00 5.29 8.61
N ASP A 132 9.12 4.79 9.46
CA ASP A 132 9.25 4.88 10.92
C ASP A 132 9.21 3.49 11.60
N PRO A 133 10.24 2.64 11.39
CA PRO A 133 10.34 1.35 12.04
C PRO A 133 10.35 1.43 13.58
N ALA A 134 10.88 2.49 14.17
CA ALA A 134 10.91 2.63 15.63
C ALA A 134 9.50 2.67 16.26
N SER A 135 8.50 3.17 15.52
CA SER A 135 7.10 3.20 15.98
C SER A 135 6.33 1.90 15.69
N ASN A 136 6.79 1.07 14.75
CA ASN A 136 5.96 0.01 14.18
C ASN A 136 6.55 -1.40 14.29
N PHE A 137 7.86 -1.53 14.52
CA PHE A 137 8.52 -2.83 14.53
C PHE A 137 8.49 -3.47 15.93
N PRO A 138 8.66 -4.79 16.02
CA PRO A 138 8.82 -5.49 17.28
C PRO A 138 10.02 -4.96 18.07
N LYS A 139 9.90 -5.01 19.42
CA LYS A 139 10.94 -4.52 20.31
C LYS A 139 12.34 -5.08 19.99
N LYS A 140 12.46 -6.37 19.67
CA LYS A 140 13.72 -7.02 19.33
C LYS A 140 14.42 -6.35 18.14
N ALA A 141 13.68 -6.01 17.09
CA ALA A 141 14.19 -5.31 15.92
C ALA A 141 14.62 -3.88 16.26
N ILE A 142 13.81 -3.18 17.08
CA ILE A 142 14.13 -1.80 17.52
C ILE A 142 15.36 -1.77 18.42
N ASP A 143 15.50 -2.74 19.32
CA ASP A 143 16.67 -2.84 20.22
C ASP A 143 17.95 -3.09 19.40
N HIS A 144 17.91 -3.91 18.35
CA HIS A 144 19.04 -4.07 17.44
C HIS A 144 19.34 -2.78 16.67
N LEU A 145 18.31 -2.13 16.14
CA LEU A 145 18.45 -0.89 15.39
C LEU A 145 19.14 0.23 16.21
N LYS A 146 18.93 0.27 17.53
CA LYS A 146 19.60 1.23 18.43
C LYS A 146 21.10 0.96 18.62
N ASN A 147 21.57 -0.23 18.30
CA ASN A 147 22.94 -0.68 18.52
C ASN A 147 23.81 -0.65 17.25
N ILE A 148 23.23 -0.29 16.10
CA ILE A 148 23.94 -0.19 14.83
C ILE A 148 23.90 1.24 14.29
N PRO A 149 24.82 1.66 13.40
CA PRO A 149 24.74 2.93 12.72
C PRO A 149 23.43 3.08 11.91
N VAL A 150 22.70 4.18 12.14
CA VAL A 150 21.44 4.47 11.44
C VAL A 150 21.52 5.83 10.78
N ILE A 151 21.20 5.87 9.49
CA ILE A 151 21.03 7.08 8.69
C ILE A 151 19.55 7.14 8.26
N THR A 152 18.93 8.29 8.41
CA THR A 152 17.55 8.50 7.96
C THR A 152 17.44 9.63 6.95
N LEU A 153 16.56 9.44 5.95
CA LEU A 153 16.10 10.47 5.03
C LEU A 153 14.59 10.57 5.20
N ASP A 154 14.10 11.66 5.78
CA ASP A 154 12.67 11.82 6.02
C ASP A 154 12.25 13.30 5.92
N THR A 155 10.97 13.52 5.62
CA THR A 155 10.35 14.85 5.60
C THR A 155 9.91 15.31 6.98
N LYS A 156 9.83 14.40 7.97
CA LYS A 156 9.27 14.61 9.31
C LYS A 156 10.24 14.14 10.40
N ASN A 157 10.05 14.69 11.58
CA ASN A 157 10.68 14.15 12.79
C ASN A 157 9.84 12.96 13.29
N THR A 158 10.38 11.76 13.21
CA THR A 158 9.77 10.51 13.65
C THR A 158 10.55 9.91 14.81
N ASP A 159 10.05 8.85 15.42
CA ASP A 159 10.83 8.17 16.48
C ASP A 159 12.09 7.51 15.91
N THR A 160 12.06 7.09 14.64
CA THR A 160 13.26 6.59 13.95
C THR A 160 14.29 7.69 13.70
N THR A 161 13.88 8.89 13.29
CA THR A 161 14.84 10.01 13.10
C THR A 161 15.49 10.46 14.41
N LYS A 162 14.79 10.35 15.55
CA LYS A 162 15.34 10.66 16.87
C LYS A 162 16.43 9.69 17.33
N LEU A 163 16.34 8.42 16.92
CA LEU A 163 17.33 7.39 17.26
C LEU A 163 18.45 7.29 16.22
N SER A 164 18.33 7.95 15.07
CA SER A 164 19.33 7.88 14.02
C SER A 164 20.60 8.67 14.37
N HIS A 165 21.75 8.18 13.92
CA HIS A 165 23.03 8.85 14.07
C HIS A 165 23.15 10.06 13.15
N VAL A 166 22.55 9.96 11.96
CA VAL A 166 22.48 11.06 10.99
C VAL A 166 21.06 11.11 10.41
N ALA A 167 20.43 12.28 10.47
CA ALA A 167 19.11 12.51 9.90
C ALA A 167 19.19 13.61 8.82
N PHE A 168 18.89 13.26 7.58
CA PHE A 168 18.72 14.21 6.50
C PHE A 168 17.25 14.57 6.36
N ARG A 169 16.93 15.83 6.52
CA ARG A 169 15.59 16.31 6.28
C ARG A 169 15.42 16.59 4.78
N THR A 170 14.50 15.89 4.17
CA THR A 170 14.19 16.02 2.74
C THR A 170 12.95 16.87 2.51
N ALA A 171 12.82 17.44 1.33
CA ALA A 171 11.60 18.08 0.88
C ALA A 171 10.52 17.04 0.55
N THR A 172 9.26 17.41 0.73
CA THR A 172 8.13 16.58 0.28
C THR A 172 7.97 16.76 -1.23
N TYR A 173 7.98 15.67 -1.99
CA TYR A 173 7.77 15.73 -3.44
C TYR A 173 6.44 16.40 -3.80
N GLY A 174 6.45 17.21 -4.85
CA GLY A 174 5.27 17.89 -5.37
C GLY A 174 4.77 19.11 -4.58
N ILE A 175 5.43 19.48 -3.48
CA ILE A 175 5.05 20.63 -2.65
C ILE A 175 6.12 21.73 -2.65
N ASN A 176 7.38 21.37 -2.77
CA ASN A 176 8.48 22.32 -2.82
C ASN A 176 8.91 22.53 -4.28
N THR A 177 8.59 23.68 -4.80
CA THR A 177 9.10 24.22 -6.07
C THR A 177 10.11 25.31 -5.78
#